data_7cdaed28e3f9775dd586cfd9983e97c6
#
_entry.id   7cdaed28e3f9775dd586cfd9983e97c6
#
_cell.length_a   1.000
_cell.length_b   1.000
_cell.length_c   1.000
_cell.angle_alpha   90.00
_cell.angle_beta   90.00
_cell.angle_gamma   90.00
#
_symmetry.space_group_name_H-M   'P 1'
#
loop_
_entity.id
_entity.type
_entity.pdbx_description
1 polymer ?
#
loop_
_entity_poly.entity_id
_entity_poly.type
_entity_poly.pdbx_seq_one_letter_code
_entity_poly.pdbx_strand_id
1 'polypeptide(L)'
;MEPERGRDSIMHIEQVSPARADVRDLIRLSDEHLAKLYPPESNHLESSDDLSRLNVLMLGAFNDGTLVGIGAVKILVEDVAYGEIKRVFVTPEFRGQGISKLIMAELERRLTENQIGISRLETGIAQPEAIGLYKGLGYVERSPFGAYQPDPLSMFMEKKISVL
;
A
#
# COMPACT_ATOMS: atom_id res chain seq x y z
N MET A 1 24.68 37.20 6.58
CA MET A 1 23.41 36.51 6.68
C MET A 1 23.66 35.12 6.07
N GLU A 2 23.79 34.08 6.93
CA GLU A 2 23.92 32.76 6.45
C GLU A 2 22.61 32.33 5.80
N PRO A 3 22.63 31.63 4.65
CA PRO A 3 21.41 31.06 4.11
C PRO A 3 20.85 30.08 5.14
N GLU A 4 19.61 30.25 5.51
CA GLU A 4 18.87 29.24 6.29
C GLU A 4 19.05 27.92 5.55
N ARG A 5 19.82 27.01 6.14
CA ARG A 5 19.81 25.60 5.73
C ARG A 5 18.37 25.15 5.93
N GLY A 6 17.69 24.89 4.82
CA GLY A 6 16.33 24.38 4.86
C GLY A 6 16.30 23.21 5.85
N ARG A 7 15.38 23.29 6.82
CA ARG A 7 15.14 22.16 7.73
C ARG A 7 14.86 20.97 6.86
N ASP A 8 15.69 19.92 6.99
CA ASP A 8 15.36 18.65 6.37
C ASP A 8 13.97 18.25 6.88
N SER A 9 13.03 18.00 5.96
CA SER A 9 11.68 17.60 6.33
C SER A 9 11.74 16.26 7.06
N ILE A 10 11.06 16.17 8.21
CA ILE A 10 11.02 14.95 9.02
C ILE A 10 9.93 14.05 8.46
N MET A 11 10.34 12.90 7.91
CA MET A 11 9.45 11.84 7.45
C MET A 11 9.43 10.72 8.46
N HIS A 12 8.24 10.27 8.89
CA HIS A 12 8.10 9.06 9.70
C HIS A 12 6.88 8.25 9.29
N ILE A 13 6.93 6.96 9.59
CA ILE A 13 5.84 6.02 9.33
C ILE A 13 5.40 5.42 10.63
N GLU A 14 4.09 5.42 10.88
CA GLU A 14 3.50 4.82 12.06
C GLU A 14 2.19 4.11 11.75
N GLN A 15 1.78 3.22 12.63
CA GLN A 15 0.48 2.60 12.55
C GLN A 15 -0.61 3.63 12.82
N VAL A 16 -1.65 3.61 11.99
CA VAL A 16 -2.78 4.55 12.08
C VAL A 16 -4.11 3.80 12.08
N SER A 17 -5.11 4.41 12.71
CA SER A 17 -6.49 3.93 12.61
C SER A 17 -7.10 4.35 11.28
N PRO A 18 -7.80 3.44 10.55
CA PRO A 18 -8.58 3.81 9.37
C PRO A 18 -9.71 4.79 9.67
N ALA A 19 -10.14 4.92 10.93
CA ALA A 19 -11.18 5.85 11.37
C ALA A 19 -10.68 7.28 11.57
N ARG A 20 -9.37 7.50 11.59
CA ARG A 20 -8.77 8.82 11.75
C ARG A 20 -9.15 9.71 10.56
N ALA A 21 -9.53 10.97 10.83
CA ALA A 21 -10.10 11.86 9.81
C ALA A 21 -9.18 12.07 8.60
N ASP A 22 -7.88 12.31 8.82
CA ASP A 22 -6.91 12.51 7.74
C ASP A 22 -6.66 11.22 6.94
N VAL A 23 -6.70 10.05 7.59
CA VAL A 23 -6.59 8.75 6.92
C VAL A 23 -7.81 8.51 6.02
N ARG A 24 -9.01 8.82 6.51
CA ARG A 24 -10.24 8.70 5.72
C ARG A 24 -10.22 9.61 4.49
N ASP A 25 -9.64 10.81 4.61
CA ASP A 25 -9.47 11.71 3.47
C ASP A 25 -8.56 11.11 2.39
N LEU A 26 -7.45 10.48 2.77
CA LEU A 26 -6.57 9.82 1.81
C LEU A 26 -7.21 8.58 1.18
N ILE A 27 -7.97 7.80 1.94
CA ILE A 27 -8.75 6.68 1.41
C ILE A 27 -9.72 7.18 0.34
N ARG A 28 -10.45 8.27 0.62
CA ARG A 28 -11.37 8.87 -0.34
C ARG A 28 -10.68 9.36 -1.60
N LEU A 29 -9.53 10.03 -1.47
CA LEU A 29 -8.74 10.48 -2.62
C LEU A 29 -8.25 9.31 -3.47
N SER A 30 -7.83 8.22 -2.83
CA SER A 30 -7.44 6.97 -3.49
C SER A 30 -8.62 6.37 -4.27
N ASP A 31 -9.79 6.32 -3.65
CA ASP A 31 -11.02 5.81 -4.31
C ASP A 31 -11.37 6.64 -5.55
N GLU A 32 -11.35 7.97 -5.42
CA GLU A 32 -11.63 8.89 -6.53
C GLU A 32 -10.65 8.71 -7.68
N HIS A 33 -9.36 8.53 -7.36
CA HIS A 33 -8.33 8.30 -8.37
C HIS A 33 -8.57 6.99 -9.16
N LEU A 34 -8.85 5.91 -8.44
CA LEU A 34 -9.09 4.61 -9.06
C LEU A 34 -10.41 4.55 -9.83
N ALA A 35 -11.45 5.26 -9.39
CA ALA A 35 -12.72 5.33 -10.09
C ALA A 35 -12.61 5.99 -11.47
N LYS A 36 -11.58 6.83 -11.70
CA LYS A 36 -11.30 7.43 -13.02
C LYS A 36 -10.61 6.45 -13.96
N LEU A 37 -9.94 5.43 -13.44
CA LEU A 37 -9.14 4.48 -14.22
C LEU A 37 -9.86 3.18 -14.53
N TYR A 38 -10.78 2.75 -13.65
CA TYR A 38 -11.39 1.42 -13.73
C TYR A 38 -12.89 1.48 -13.54
N PRO A 39 -13.65 0.58 -14.24
CA PRO A 39 -15.09 0.40 -13.95
C PRO A 39 -15.26 -0.22 -12.54
N PRO A 40 -16.45 -0.05 -11.91
CA PRO A 40 -16.69 -0.57 -10.54
C PRO A 40 -16.42 -2.07 -10.39
N GLU A 41 -16.69 -2.89 -11.42
CA GLU A 41 -16.47 -4.35 -11.39
C GLU A 41 -15.00 -4.74 -11.28
N SER A 42 -14.09 -3.87 -11.73
CA SER A 42 -12.64 -4.10 -11.69
C SER A 42 -11.97 -3.31 -10.55
N ASN A 43 -12.74 -2.68 -9.68
CA ASN A 43 -12.24 -1.80 -8.63
C ASN A 43 -12.37 -2.52 -7.28
N HIS A 44 -11.34 -3.29 -6.91
CA HIS A 44 -11.30 -4.16 -5.73
C HIS A 44 -10.83 -3.41 -4.48
N LEU A 45 -11.66 -2.47 -4.00
CA LEU A 45 -11.31 -1.57 -2.90
C LEU A 45 -11.86 -2.06 -1.56
N GLU A 46 -11.02 -1.97 -0.54
CA GLU A 46 -11.41 -2.21 0.85
C GLU A 46 -12.05 -0.94 1.43
N SER A 47 -13.19 -1.10 2.13
CA SER A 47 -13.82 -0.01 2.88
C SER A 47 -13.03 0.32 4.16
N SER A 48 -13.36 1.46 4.81
CA SER A 48 -12.78 1.80 6.11
C SER A 48 -13.11 0.74 7.17
N ASP A 49 -14.32 0.15 7.12
CA ASP A 49 -14.72 -0.91 8.04
C ASP A 49 -13.89 -2.19 7.81
N ASP A 50 -13.66 -2.56 6.55
CA ASP A 50 -12.81 -3.71 6.21
C ASP A 50 -11.37 -3.49 6.68
N LEU A 51 -10.84 -2.27 6.53
CA LEU A 51 -9.50 -1.91 7.00
C LEU A 51 -9.38 -1.89 8.53
N SER A 52 -10.49 -1.79 9.25
CA SER A 52 -10.53 -1.82 10.72
C SER A 52 -10.52 -3.23 11.32
N ARG A 53 -10.53 -4.29 10.50
CA ARG A 53 -10.53 -5.68 10.98
C ARG A 53 -9.20 -6.03 11.63
N LEU A 54 -9.23 -7.00 12.57
CA LEU A 54 -8.06 -7.40 13.36
C LEU A 54 -6.90 -7.96 12.51
N ASN A 55 -7.18 -8.52 11.33
CA ASN A 55 -6.17 -9.06 10.43
C ASN A 55 -5.58 -8.02 9.46
N VAL A 56 -5.92 -6.75 9.64
CA VAL A 56 -5.41 -5.64 8.82
C VAL A 56 -4.55 -4.72 9.65
N LEU A 57 -3.35 -4.44 9.15
CA LEU A 57 -2.46 -3.40 9.66
C LEU A 57 -2.47 -2.23 8.68
N MET A 58 -2.72 -1.03 9.16
CA MET A 58 -2.64 0.18 8.35
C MET A 58 -1.55 1.11 8.83
N LEU A 59 -0.75 1.61 7.89
CA LEU A 59 0.35 2.55 8.14
C LEU A 59 0.05 3.90 7.49
N GLY A 60 0.50 4.96 8.15
CA GLY A 60 0.51 6.31 7.62
C GLY A 60 1.94 6.84 7.53
N ALA A 61 2.24 7.55 6.46
CA ALA A 61 3.49 8.30 6.28
C ALA A 61 3.22 9.78 6.54
N PHE A 62 3.99 10.36 7.43
CA PHE A 62 3.85 11.75 7.87
C PHE A 62 5.07 12.56 7.49
N ASN A 63 4.85 13.71 6.89
CA ASN A 63 5.89 14.70 6.60
C ASN A 63 5.65 15.92 7.48
N ASP A 64 6.57 16.18 8.41
CA ASP A 64 6.44 17.24 9.40
C ASP A 64 5.07 17.26 10.12
N GLY A 65 4.59 16.06 10.48
CA GLY A 65 3.33 15.88 11.19
C GLY A 65 2.07 15.85 10.33
N THR A 66 2.20 16.02 9.01
CA THR A 66 1.07 15.94 8.06
C THR A 66 1.05 14.61 7.35
N LEU A 67 -0.10 13.95 7.34
CA LEU A 67 -0.28 12.68 6.64
C LEU A 67 -0.22 12.90 5.12
N VAL A 68 0.73 12.23 4.47
CA VAL A 68 0.97 12.36 3.01
C VAL A 68 0.89 11.04 2.26
N GLY A 69 0.82 9.92 2.97
CA GLY A 69 0.72 8.60 2.34
C GLY A 69 0.11 7.57 3.28
N ILE A 70 -0.45 6.54 2.71
CA ILE A 70 -1.03 5.40 3.42
C ILE A 70 -0.66 4.09 2.73
N GLY A 71 -0.76 3.01 3.47
CA GLY A 71 -0.66 1.65 2.96
C GLY A 71 -1.18 0.68 4.00
N ALA A 72 -1.69 -0.44 3.56
CA ALA A 72 -2.22 -1.47 4.44
C ALA A 72 -1.77 -2.85 4.01
N VAL A 73 -1.76 -3.78 4.94
CA VAL A 73 -1.56 -5.20 4.67
C VAL A 73 -2.60 -6.01 5.43
N LYS A 74 -3.21 -6.93 4.72
CA LYS A 74 -4.19 -7.89 5.27
C LYS A 74 -3.53 -9.25 5.34
N ILE A 75 -3.58 -9.87 6.51
CA ILE A 75 -3.02 -11.21 6.71
C ILE A 75 -4.08 -12.25 6.41
N LEU A 76 -3.79 -13.14 5.47
CA LEU A 76 -4.69 -14.20 5.00
C LEU A 76 -3.96 -15.53 5.01
N VAL A 77 -4.75 -16.60 5.04
CA VAL A 77 -4.23 -17.99 4.97
C VAL A 77 -5.00 -18.75 3.90
N GLU A 78 -4.27 -19.31 2.95
CA GLU A 78 -4.77 -20.32 2.01
C GLU A 78 -4.05 -21.65 2.31
N ASP A 79 -3.22 -22.13 1.38
CA ASP A 79 -2.26 -23.21 1.62
C ASP A 79 -1.07 -22.73 2.46
N VAL A 80 -0.80 -21.43 2.45
CA VAL A 80 0.26 -20.76 3.19
C VAL A 80 -0.26 -19.40 3.69
N ALA A 81 0.29 -18.92 4.81
CA ALA A 81 0.00 -17.57 5.29
C ALA A 81 0.71 -16.54 4.40
N TYR A 82 0.01 -15.49 4.04
CA TYR A 82 0.56 -14.40 3.24
C TYR A 82 -0.03 -13.05 3.67
N GLY A 83 0.68 -11.97 3.35
CA GLY A 83 0.17 -10.63 3.48
C GLY A 83 -0.28 -10.09 2.13
N GLU A 84 -1.48 -9.54 2.07
CA GLU A 84 -1.95 -8.83 0.89
C GLU A 84 -1.80 -7.33 1.10
N ILE A 85 -0.96 -6.70 0.27
CA ILE A 85 -0.74 -5.26 0.27
C ILE A 85 -1.96 -4.57 -0.34
N LYS A 86 -2.45 -3.54 0.34
CA LYS A 86 -3.64 -2.80 -0.05
C LYS A 86 -3.47 -1.31 0.20
N ARG A 87 -4.17 -0.49 -0.57
CA ARG A 87 -4.30 0.96 -0.31
C ARG A 87 -2.99 1.72 -0.24
N VAL A 88 -1.98 1.33 -0.99
CA VAL A 88 -0.75 2.13 -1.10
C VAL A 88 -1.05 3.35 -1.96
N PHE A 89 -1.00 4.52 -1.32
CA PHE A 89 -1.35 5.79 -1.96
C PHE A 89 -0.55 6.93 -1.34
N VAL A 90 0.00 7.80 -2.18
CA VAL A 90 0.71 9.01 -1.77
C VAL A 90 0.02 10.20 -2.42
N THR A 91 -0.16 11.28 -1.67
CA THR A 91 -0.76 12.50 -2.21
C THR A 91 0.05 13.04 -3.39
N PRO A 92 -0.59 13.60 -4.43
CA PRO A 92 0.12 14.03 -5.64
C PRO A 92 1.31 14.96 -5.38
N GLU A 93 1.22 15.86 -4.41
CA GLU A 93 2.26 16.84 -4.07
C GLU A 93 3.54 16.18 -3.54
N PHE A 94 3.43 14.96 -3.01
CA PHE A 94 4.54 14.23 -2.39
C PHE A 94 5.01 13.03 -3.21
N ARG A 95 4.52 12.84 -4.42
CA ARG A 95 4.96 11.77 -5.33
C ARG A 95 6.38 12.03 -5.84
N GLY A 96 7.07 10.95 -6.21
CA GLY A 96 8.43 11.03 -6.72
C GLY A 96 9.51 11.22 -5.65
N GLN A 97 9.16 11.08 -4.38
CA GLN A 97 10.09 11.26 -3.25
C GLN A 97 10.42 9.95 -2.52
N GLY A 98 9.99 8.81 -3.05
CA GLY A 98 10.28 7.50 -2.46
C GLY A 98 9.38 7.12 -1.28
N ILE A 99 8.29 7.82 -1.02
CA ILE A 99 7.40 7.56 0.13
C ILE A 99 6.72 6.20 0.00
N SER A 100 6.24 5.83 -1.19
CA SER A 100 5.66 4.50 -1.44
C SER A 100 6.64 3.38 -1.12
N LYS A 101 7.92 3.54 -1.44
CA LYS A 101 8.97 2.57 -1.11
C LYS A 101 9.15 2.43 0.39
N LEU A 102 9.11 3.53 1.13
CA LEU A 102 9.21 3.51 2.59
C LEU A 102 8.01 2.80 3.21
N ILE A 103 6.81 3.06 2.71
CA ILE A 103 5.59 2.40 3.17
C ILE A 103 5.69 0.88 2.90
N MET A 104 6.07 0.49 1.70
CA MET A 104 6.21 -0.92 1.32
C MET A 104 7.26 -1.63 2.17
N ALA A 105 8.41 -1.01 2.41
CA ALA A 105 9.45 -1.57 3.25
C ALA A 105 8.94 -1.83 4.67
N GLU A 106 8.20 -0.90 5.24
CA GLU A 106 7.65 -1.04 6.59
C GLU A 106 6.54 -2.11 6.64
N LEU A 107 5.67 -2.20 5.64
CA LEU A 107 4.67 -3.26 5.55
C LEU A 107 5.33 -4.64 5.48
N GLU A 108 6.36 -4.80 4.66
CA GLU A 108 7.11 -6.05 4.54
C GLU A 108 7.81 -6.40 5.86
N ARG A 109 8.38 -5.41 6.54
CA ARG A 109 9.02 -5.60 7.84
C ARG A 109 8.02 -6.12 8.88
N ARG A 110 6.81 -5.56 8.90
CA ARG A 110 5.74 -6.03 9.81
C ARG A 110 5.31 -7.45 9.50
N LEU A 111 5.27 -7.85 8.23
CA LEU A 111 5.00 -9.23 7.84
C LEU A 111 6.09 -10.18 8.36
N THR A 112 7.36 -9.83 8.17
CA THR A 112 8.47 -10.68 8.64
C THR A 112 8.50 -10.80 10.15
N GLU A 113 8.17 -9.74 10.89
CA GLU A 113 8.02 -9.79 12.35
C GLU A 113 6.92 -10.77 12.79
N ASN A 114 5.89 -10.96 11.98
CA ASN A 114 4.80 -11.89 12.23
C ASN A 114 5.04 -13.29 11.58
N GLN A 115 6.27 -13.58 11.19
CA GLN A 115 6.67 -14.86 10.57
C GLN A 115 5.93 -15.15 9.24
N ILE A 116 5.59 -14.11 8.50
CA ILE A 116 4.94 -14.22 7.19
C ILE A 116 5.97 -13.92 6.10
N GLY A 117 6.26 -14.91 5.28
CA GLY A 117 7.32 -14.86 4.27
C GLY A 117 6.84 -14.59 2.85
N ILE A 118 5.55 -14.31 2.66
CA ILE A 118 4.98 -14.04 1.34
C ILE A 118 4.16 -12.76 1.39
N SER A 119 4.44 -11.86 0.45
CA SER A 119 3.68 -10.64 0.22
C SER A 119 3.06 -10.71 -1.18
N ARG A 120 1.76 -10.46 -1.28
CA ARG A 120 1.00 -10.48 -2.53
C ARG A 120 0.26 -9.17 -2.70
N LEU A 121 -0.04 -8.82 -3.94
CA LEU A 121 -0.85 -7.65 -4.25
C LEU A 121 -1.60 -7.83 -5.57
N GLU A 122 -2.66 -7.05 -5.72
CA GLU A 122 -3.34 -6.82 -6.98
C GLU A 122 -3.16 -5.35 -7.33
N THR A 123 -2.81 -5.06 -8.58
CA THR A 123 -2.71 -3.70 -9.09
C THR A 123 -3.34 -3.63 -10.48
N GLY A 124 -3.77 -2.44 -10.88
CA GLY A 124 -4.39 -2.25 -12.19
C GLY A 124 -3.36 -1.99 -13.29
N ILE A 125 -3.64 -2.50 -14.48
CA ILE A 125 -2.77 -2.33 -15.66
C ILE A 125 -2.68 -0.87 -16.12
N ALA A 126 -3.64 -0.01 -15.75
CA ALA A 126 -3.63 1.41 -16.05
C ALA A 126 -2.72 2.24 -15.11
N GLN A 127 -1.97 1.58 -14.25
CA GLN A 127 -1.05 2.21 -13.28
C GLN A 127 0.40 1.77 -13.54
N PRO A 128 1.03 2.20 -14.66
CA PRO A 128 2.39 1.76 -15.00
C PRO A 128 3.43 2.17 -13.96
N GLU A 129 3.25 3.28 -13.27
CA GLU A 129 4.15 3.73 -12.21
C GLU A 129 4.11 2.79 -11.01
N ALA A 130 2.92 2.34 -10.59
CA ALA A 130 2.76 1.37 -9.51
C ALA A 130 3.38 0.01 -9.90
N ILE A 131 3.12 -0.47 -11.11
CA ILE A 131 3.72 -1.71 -11.63
C ILE A 131 5.24 -1.62 -11.61
N GLY A 132 5.80 -0.51 -12.09
CA GLY A 132 7.25 -0.26 -12.07
C GLY A 132 7.82 -0.25 -10.66
N LEU A 133 7.12 0.37 -9.71
CA LEU A 133 7.50 0.36 -8.30
C LEU A 133 7.57 -1.07 -7.75
N TYR A 134 6.52 -1.85 -7.93
CA TYR A 134 6.45 -3.22 -7.39
C TYR A 134 7.50 -4.13 -8.03
N LYS A 135 7.69 -4.06 -9.35
CA LYS A 135 8.76 -4.81 -10.03
C LYS A 135 10.14 -4.42 -9.51
N GLY A 136 10.38 -3.14 -9.31
CA GLY A 136 11.64 -2.64 -8.75
C GLY A 136 11.89 -3.12 -7.31
N LEU A 137 10.84 -3.42 -6.56
CA LEU A 137 10.91 -3.97 -5.20
C LEU A 137 11.05 -5.49 -5.16
N GLY A 138 11.01 -6.17 -6.31
CA GLY A 138 11.17 -7.61 -6.42
C GLY A 138 9.89 -8.42 -6.54
N TYR A 139 8.75 -7.75 -6.73
CA TYR A 139 7.49 -8.44 -7.01
C TYR A 139 7.50 -8.99 -8.43
N VAL A 140 6.97 -10.20 -8.59
CA VAL A 140 6.83 -10.87 -9.88
C VAL A 140 5.36 -11.18 -10.15
N GLU A 141 4.98 -11.15 -11.42
CA GLU A 141 3.61 -11.44 -11.83
C GLU A 141 3.25 -12.90 -11.53
N ARG A 142 2.00 -13.12 -11.13
CA ARG A 142 1.45 -14.42 -10.84
C ARG A 142 -0.03 -14.51 -11.22
N SER A 143 -0.59 -15.70 -11.11
CA SER A 143 -2.04 -15.92 -11.24
C SER A 143 -2.83 -15.30 -10.09
N PRO A 144 -4.15 -15.07 -10.23
CA PRO A 144 -4.99 -14.59 -9.14
C PRO A 144 -4.85 -15.45 -7.88
N PHE A 145 -5.04 -14.84 -6.72
CA PHE A 145 -5.00 -15.47 -5.42
C PHE A 145 -6.25 -15.11 -4.60
N GLY A 146 -6.49 -15.85 -3.51
CA GLY A 146 -7.61 -15.58 -2.63
C GLY A 146 -8.94 -15.68 -3.36
N ALA A 147 -9.84 -14.76 -3.08
CA ALA A 147 -11.16 -14.68 -3.70
C ALA A 147 -11.18 -13.98 -5.08
N TYR A 148 -10.01 -13.53 -5.56
CA TYR A 148 -9.94 -12.84 -6.84
C TYR A 148 -10.22 -13.78 -8.01
N GLN A 149 -10.99 -13.26 -8.97
CA GLN A 149 -11.18 -13.88 -10.27
C GLN A 149 -10.23 -13.25 -11.31
N PRO A 150 -9.87 -13.95 -12.38
CA PRO A 150 -9.14 -13.33 -13.49
C PRO A 150 -9.87 -12.09 -14.00
N ASP A 151 -9.12 -10.98 -14.15
CA ASP A 151 -9.62 -9.73 -14.67
C ASP A 151 -8.57 -9.16 -15.63
N PRO A 152 -8.90 -8.86 -16.90
CA PRO A 152 -7.92 -8.33 -17.86
C PRO A 152 -7.35 -6.96 -17.45
N LEU A 153 -8.02 -6.23 -16.56
CA LEU A 153 -7.56 -4.94 -16.05
C LEU A 153 -6.70 -5.07 -14.78
N SER A 154 -6.54 -6.27 -14.24
CA SER A 154 -5.77 -6.53 -13.01
C SER A 154 -4.50 -7.29 -13.31
N MET A 155 -3.46 -6.94 -12.55
CA MET A 155 -2.20 -7.69 -12.48
C MET A 155 -2.01 -8.17 -11.04
N PHE A 156 -1.72 -9.46 -10.88
CA PHE A 156 -1.45 -10.06 -9.56
C PHE A 156 0.04 -10.30 -9.43
N MET A 157 0.60 -9.97 -8.27
CA MET A 157 2.03 -10.03 -8.04
C MET A 157 2.36 -10.64 -6.68
N GLU A 158 3.56 -11.20 -6.57
CA GLU A 158 4.04 -11.86 -5.36
C GLU A 158 5.52 -11.60 -5.15
N LYS A 159 5.91 -11.49 -3.89
CA LYS A 159 7.30 -11.42 -3.47
C LYS A 159 7.52 -12.34 -2.28
N LYS A 160 8.59 -13.14 -2.33
CA LYS A 160 9.07 -13.86 -1.15
C LYS A 160 9.94 -12.92 -0.34
N ILE A 161 9.61 -12.74 0.94
CA ILE A 161 10.32 -11.86 1.85
C ILE A 161 11.01 -12.70 2.92
N SER A 162 12.14 -12.21 3.44
CA SER A 162 12.90 -12.94 4.46
C SER A 162 12.16 -12.95 5.78
N VAL A 163 12.05 -14.14 6.37
CA VAL A 163 11.50 -14.33 7.72
C VAL A 163 12.67 -14.52 8.67
N LEU A 164 12.69 -13.71 9.73
CA LEU A 164 13.73 -13.77 10.76
C LEU A 164 13.44 -14.87 11.80
#